data_10b8ffae33dfd800733414ec81c118f0
#
_entry.id   10b8ffae33dfd800733414ec81c118f0
#
_cell.length_a   1.000
_cell.length_b   1.000
_cell.length_c   1.000
_cell.angle_alpha   90.00
_cell.angle_beta   90.00
_cell.angle_gamma   90.00
#
_symmetry.space_group_name_H-M   'P 1'
#
loop_
_entity.id
_entity.type
_entity.pdbx_description
1 polymer ?
#
loop_
_entity_poly.entity_id
_entity_poly.type
_entity_poly.pdbx_seq_one_letter_code
_entity_poly.pdbx_strand_id
1 'polypeptide(L)'
;YREMMVRVLGGKRLGDQWALGLGVHYSFLQTDLLENTRSRLSTDFGITFSPIDKLLIGMLIMNLPSVSIGDKDIEIEDFNYYLIQISFQWEIINSLLITGSAGTENENLVVGNLGLEYTAFDSFFIRAGIQTAPLLPSLGIGYNFSCFTIDVASIYHPILGMSTGLGLSFSF
;
A
#
# COMPACT_ATOMS: atom_id res chain seq x y z
N TYR A 1 6.33 19.14 -17.14
CA TYR A 1 6.28 17.80 -16.55
C TYR A 1 4.90 17.19 -16.76
N ARG A 2 4.82 16.04 -17.38
CA ARG A 2 3.58 15.27 -17.58
C ARG A 2 3.85 13.80 -17.29
N GLU A 3 3.09 13.23 -16.38
CA GLU A 3 3.12 11.82 -16.01
C GLU A 3 1.73 11.21 -16.20
N MET A 4 1.68 10.01 -16.76
CA MET A 4 0.45 9.25 -16.92
C MET A 4 0.73 7.79 -16.57
N MET A 5 -0.16 7.17 -15.80
CA MET A 5 -0.10 5.75 -15.50
C MET A 5 -1.47 5.11 -15.79
N VAL A 6 -1.45 3.99 -16.48
CA VAL A 6 -2.62 3.13 -16.67
C VAL A 6 -2.31 1.78 -16.06
N ARG A 7 -3.19 1.31 -15.18
CA ARG A 7 -3.05 0.03 -14.49
C ARG A 7 -4.27 -0.84 -14.71
N VAL A 8 -4.06 -2.11 -15.01
CA VAL A 8 -5.09 -3.16 -15.08
C VAL A 8 -4.75 -4.23 -14.07
N LEU A 9 -5.70 -4.55 -13.19
CA LEU A 9 -5.53 -5.53 -12.12
C LEU A 9 -6.59 -6.61 -12.24
N GLY A 10 -6.19 -7.85 -11.96
CA GLY A 10 -7.10 -8.99 -11.87
C GLY A 10 -6.71 -9.88 -10.69
N GLY A 11 -7.71 -10.46 -10.03
CA GLY A 11 -7.48 -11.39 -8.93
C GLY A 11 -8.46 -12.54 -8.95
N LYS A 12 -8.02 -13.68 -8.41
CA LYS A 12 -8.82 -14.89 -8.32
C LYS A 12 -8.58 -15.61 -6.98
N ARG A 13 -9.67 -16.01 -6.34
CA ARG A 13 -9.62 -16.95 -5.22
C ARG A 13 -9.34 -18.36 -5.71
N LEU A 14 -8.43 -19.05 -5.04
CA LEU A 14 -8.06 -20.43 -5.28
C LEU A 14 -8.45 -21.26 -4.04
N GLY A 15 -9.70 -21.71 -4.01
CA GLY A 15 -10.28 -22.33 -2.83
C GLY A 15 -10.60 -21.33 -1.73
N ASP A 16 -10.67 -21.79 -0.48
CA ASP A 16 -11.12 -20.98 0.67
C ASP A 16 -9.97 -20.21 1.32
N GLN A 17 -8.73 -20.65 1.14
CA GLN A 17 -7.60 -20.11 1.88
C GLN A 17 -6.64 -19.24 1.03
N TRP A 18 -6.68 -19.37 -0.30
CA TRP A 18 -5.72 -18.70 -1.18
C TRP A 18 -6.38 -17.73 -2.12
N ALA A 19 -5.71 -16.61 -2.38
CA ALA A 19 -6.04 -15.77 -3.52
C ALA A 19 -4.77 -15.27 -4.20
N LEU A 20 -4.84 -15.14 -5.52
CA LEU A 20 -3.77 -14.61 -6.36
C LEU A 20 -4.23 -13.34 -7.03
N GLY A 21 -3.32 -12.38 -7.17
CA GLY A 21 -3.52 -11.16 -7.90
C GLY A 21 -2.39 -10.95 -8.91
N LEU A 22 -2.75 -10.45 -10.08
CA LEU A 22 -1.83 -10.04 -11.12
C LEU A 22 -2.20 -8.66 -11.60
N GLY A 23 -1.19 -7.84 -11.85
CA GLY A 23 -1.34 -6.51 -12.40
C GLY A 23 -0.38 -6.27 -13.55
N VAL A 24 -0.82 -5.45 -14.48
CA VAL A 24 0.03 -4.90 -15.54
C VAL A 24 -0.20 -3.41 -15.57
N HIS A 25 0.86 -2.62 -15.59
CA HIS A 25 0.72 -1.19 -15.73
C HIS A 25 1.73 -0.61 -16.71
N TYR A 26 1.27 0.42 -17.38
CA TYR A 26 2.04 1.22 -18.31
C TYR A 26 2.18 2.62 -17.75
N SER A 27 3.42 3.06 -17.59
CA SER A 27 3.79 4.40 -17.14
C SER A 27 4.43 5.18 -18.29
N PHE A 28 4.09 6.44 -18.35
CA PHE A 28 4.57 7.36 -19.36
C PHE A 28 5.02 8.65 -18.68
N LEU A 29 6.25 9.07 -18.99
CA LEU A 29 6.83 10.30 -18.44
C LEU A 29 7.34 11.18 -19.59
N GLN A 30 6.91 12.43 -19.59
CA GLN A 30 7.38 13.46 -20.49
C GLN A 30 7.80 14.69 -19.66
N THR A 31 9.00 15.17 -19.90
CA THR A 31 9.50 16.40 -19.27
C THR A 31 10.24 17.23 -20.31
N ASP A 32 10.12 18.56 -20.22
CA ASP A 32 10.80 19.49 -21.12
C ASP A 32 12.33 19.49 -20.97
N LEU A 33 12.84 18.87 -19.89
CA LEU A 33 14.26 18.65 -19.64
C LEU A 33 14.83 17.44 -20.42
N LEU A 34 13.98 16.60 -20.95
CA LEU A 34 14.33 15.41 -21.72
C LEU A 34 13.75 15.56 -23.12
N GLU A 35 14.59 15.55 -24.13
CA GLU A 35 14.15 15.57 -25.54
C GLU A 35 13.30 14.34 -25.92
N ASN A 36 13.33 13.28 -25.11
CA ASN A 36 12.67 12.01 -25.35
C ASN A 36 11.63 11.65 -24.27
N THR A 37 10.54 11.10 -24.75
CA THR A 37 9.48 10.49 -23.92
C THR A 37 9.94 9.14 -23.37
N ARG A 38 9.68 8.89 -22.09
CA ARG A 38 9.95 7.59 -21.47
C ARG A 38 8.67 6.84 -21.15
N SER A 39 8.70 5.58 -21.50
CA SER A 39 7.60 4.65 -21.21
C SER A 39 8.14 3.42 -20.50
N ARG A 40 7.32 2.85 -19.63
CA ARG A 40 7.65 1.63 -18.90
C ARG A 40 6.44 0.72 -18.83
N LEU A 41 6.64 -0.53 -19.12
CA LEU A 41 5.68 -1.59 -18.87
C LEU A 41 6.16 -2.41 -17.65
N SER A 42 5.32 -2.58 -16.66
CA SER A 42 5.65 -3.31 -15.43
C SER A 42 4.52 -4.24 -15.04
N THR A 43 4.86 -5.23 -14.21
CA THR A 43 3.90 -6.18 -13.68
C THR A 43 3.91 -6.20 -12.16
N ASP A 44 2.77 -6.55 -11.58
CA ASP A 44 2.58 -6.74 -10.15
C ASP A 44 2.10 -8.17 -9.90
N PHE A 45 2.55 -8.74 -8.80
CA PHE A 45 2.13 -10.06 -8.34
C PHE A 45 1.78 -9.99 -6.85
N GLY A 46 0.61 -10.50 -6.50
CA GLY A 46 0.14 -10.61 -5.12
C GLY A 46 -0.36 -12.01 -4.82
N ILE A 47 -0.07 -12.48 -3.63
CA ILE A 47 -0.62 -13.71 -3.09
C ILE A 47 -1.09 -13.46 -1.66
N THR A 48 -2.25 -14.01 -1.31
CA THR A 48 -2.74 -14.03 0.07
C THR A 48 -3.07 -15.45 0.49
N PHE A 49 -2.85 -15.71 1.78
CA PHE A 49 -3.12 -16.98 2.42
C PHE A 49 -3.84 -16.75 3.75
N SER A 50 -4.99 -17.39 3.94
CA SER A 50 -5.79 -17.36 5.17
C SER A 50 -5.78 -18.74 5.82
N PRO A 51 -4.81 -19.06 6.71
CA PRO A 51 -4.75 -20.35 7.39
C PRO A 51 -5.95 -20.60 8.30
N ILE A 52 -6.51 -19.55 8.84
CA ILE A 52 -7.73 -19.53 9.67
C ILE A 52 -8.54 -18.28 9.32
N ASP A 53 -9.84 -18.27 9.58
CA ASP A 53 -10.78 -17.20 9.18
C ASP A 53 -10.38 -15.78 9.65
N LYS A 54 -9.63 -15.69 10.75
CA LYS A 54 -9.23 -14.41 11.37
C LYS A 54 -7.80 -13.96 11.05
N LEU A 55 -7.04 -14.75 10.29
CA LEU A 55 -5.66 -14.44 9.95
C LEU A 55 -5.47 -14.44 8.43
N LEU A 56 -5.01 -13.31 7.90
CA LEU A 56 -4.64 -13.14 6.52
C LEU A 56 -3.13 -12.82 6.46
N ILE A 57 -2.41 -13.54 5.65
CA ILE A 57 -0.99 -13.30 5.34
C ILE A 57 -0.90 -12.97 3.86
N GLY A 58 -0.13 -11.96 3.51
CA GLY A 58 0.02 -11.51 2.13
C GLY A 58 1.47 -11.28 1.75
N MET A 59 1.75 -11.49 0.47
CA MET A 59 3.00 -11.07 -0.18
C MET A 59 2.64 -10.28 -1.43
N LEU A 60 3.33 -9.18 -1.63
CA LEU A 60 3.17 -8.29 -2.78
C LEU A 60 4.54 -8.01 -3.39
N ILE A 61 4.62 -8.17 -4.70
CA ILE A 61 5.75 -7.74 -5.52
C ILE A 61 5.18 -6.76 -6.55
N MET A 62 5.67 -5.53 -6.57
CA MET A 62 5.23 -4.52 -7.53
C MET A 62 6.36 -4.10 -8.43
N ASN A 63 6.01 -3.78 -9.67
CA ASN A 63 6.94 -3.30 -10.69
C ASN A 63 8.04 -4.31 -11.09
N LEU A 64 7.81 -5.62 -10.89
CA LEU A 64 8.71 -6.69 -11.29
C LEU A 64 7.97 -7.83 -12.01
N PRO A 65 8.44 -8.26 -13.20
CA PRO A 65 9.45 -7.63 -14.03
C PRO A 65 8.98 -6.32 -14.66
N SER A 66 9.93 -5.48 -15.06
CA SER A 66 9.66 -4.22 -15.74
C SER A 66 10.57 -4.05 -16.95
N VAL A 67 10.00 -3.45 -18.01
CA VAL A 67 10.69 -3.19 -19.26
C VAL A 67 10.52 -1.72 -19.63
N SER A 68 11.63 -1.00 -19.77
CA SER A 68 11.64 0.38 -20.28
C SER A 68 11.52 0.37 -21.80
N ILE A 69 10.65 1.21 -22.34
CA ILE A 69 10.39 1.37 -23.77
C ILE A 69 10.82 2.79 -24.15
N GLY A 70 11.82 2.94 -25.01
CA GLY A 70 12.39 4.22 -25.44
C GLY A 70 13.90 4.26 -25.34
N ASP A 71 14.50 5.45 -25.56
CA ASP A 71 15.94 5.65 -25.57
C ASP A 71 16.59 5.35 -24.23
N LYS A 72 17.71 4.61 -24.26
CA LYS A 72 18.38 4.05 -23.07
C LYS A 72 19.43 4.97 -22.44
N ASP A 73 19.68 6.15 -23.03
CA ASP A 73 20.89 6.92 -22.73
C ASP A 73 20.88 7.70 -21.41
N ILE A 74 19.78 7.70 -20.66
CA ILE A 74 19.72 8.36 -19.36
C ILE A 74 19.00 7.44 -18.36
N GLU A 75 19.72 6.85 -17.42
CA GLU A 75 19.15 6.15 -16.28
C GLU A 75 18.62 7.17 -15.27
N ILE A 76 17.29 7.27 -15.15
CA ILE A 76 16.67 7.95 -14.01
C ILE A 76 16.36 6.86 -12.99
N GLU A 77 17.08 6.81 -11.90
CA GLU A 77 16.94 5.81 -10.82
C GLU A 77 15.49 5.73 -10.30
N ASP A 78 14.81 6.86 -10.19
CA ASP A 78 13.40 6.93 -9.73
C ASP A 78 12.41 6.21 -10.65
N PHE A 79 12.77 5.92 -11.90
CA PHE A 79 11.92 5.19 -12.82
C PHE A 79 12.02 3.66 -12.65
N ASN A 80 13.01 3.16 -11.90
CA ASN A 80 13.26 1.74 -11.63
C ASN A 80 12.74 1.29 -10.26
N TYR A 81 11.71 1.95 -9.75
CA TYR A 81 11.10 1.61 -8.48
C TYR A 81 10.43 0.23 -8.50
N TYR A 82 10.80 -0.64 -7.58
CA TYR A 82 10.07 -1.87 -7.27
C TYR A 82 9.86 -2.01 -5.76
N LEU A 83 8.82 -2.73 -5.38
CA LEU A 83 8.46 -3.02 -4.00
C LEU A 83 8.32 -4.52 -3.81
N ILE A 84 8.94 -5.05 -2.76
CA ILE A 84 8.67 -6.40 -2.24
C ILE A 84 8.20 -6.24 -0.79
N GLN A 85 7.02 -6.74 -0.48
CA GLN A 85 6.39 -6.59 0.83
C GLN A 85 5.73 -7.87 1.28
N ILE A 86 5.89 -8.20 2.57
CA ILE A 86 5.12 -9.22 3.28
C ILE A 86 4.25 -8.51 4.30
N SER A 87 3.01 -8.97 4.47
CA SER A 87 2.05 -8.38 5.39
C SER A 87 1.20 -9.43 6.08
N PHE A 88 0.66 -9.06 7.22
CA PHE A 88 -0.37 -9.84 7.89
C PHE A 88 -1.46 -8.95 8.47
N GLN A 89 -2.64 -9.53 8.60
CA GLN A 89 -3.79 -8.95 9.29
C GLN A 89 -4.38 -10.05 10.18
N TRP A 90 -4.50 -9.77 11.47
CA TRP A 90 -5.00 -10.72 12.45
C TRP A 90 -6.07 -10.10 13.33
N GLU A 91 -7.29 -10.62 13.23
CA GLU A 91 -8.39 -10.30 14.12
C GLU A 91 -8.29 -11.20 15.37
N ILE A 92 -7.68 -10.69 16.44
CA ILE A 92 -7.48 -11.44 17.68
C ILE A 92 -8.82 -11.73 18.35
N ILE A 93 -9.65 -10.70 18.43
CA ILE A 93 -11.06 -10.74 18.85
C ILE A 93 -11.86 -9.84 17.91
N ASN A 94 -13.18 -9.95 17.90
CA ASN A 94 -14.04 -9.20 16.97
C ASN A 94 -13.87 -7.67 17.03
N SER A 95 -13.34 -7.16 18.14
CA SER A 95 -13.09 -5.73 18.35
C SER A 95 -11.62 -5.32 18.25
N LEU A 96 -10.68 -6.25 18.03
CA LEU A 96 -9.25 -5.95 18.00
C LEU A 96 -8.58 -6.58 16.77
N LEU A 97 -8.11 -5.71 15.90
CA LEU A 97 -7.36 -6.04 14.69
C LEU A 97 -5.91 -5.59 14.84
N ILE A 98 -4.97 -6.50 14.55
CA ILE A 98 -3.55 -6.19 14.43
C ILE A 98 -3.14 -6.35 12.97
N THR A 99 -2.39 -5.40 12.46
CA THR A 99 -1.80 -5.46 11.13
C THR A 99 -0.30 -5.25 11.21
N GLY A 100 0.42 -5.88 10.32
CA GLY A 100 1.85 -5.64 10.20
C GLY A 100 2.32 -5.86 8.78
N SER A 101 3.37 -5.16 8.40
CA SER A 101 4.06 -5.37 7.14
C SER A 101 5.54 -5.08 7.26
N ALA A 102 6.32 -5.72 6.41
CA ALA A 102 7.73 -5.41 6.20
C ALA A 102 8.03 -5.51 4.71
N GLY A 103 8.76 -4.56 4.19
CA GLY A 103 9.06 -4.52 2.77
C GLY A 103 10.28 -3.65 2.46
N THR A 104 10.80 -3.80 1.25
CA THR A 104 11.92 -3.01 0.74
C THR A 104 11.59 -2.45 -0.63
N GLU A 105 12.09 -1.25 -0.86
CA GLU A 105 11.99 -0.52 -2.12
C GLU A 105 13.39 -0.41 -2.72
N ASN A 106 13.60 -0.92 -3.95
CA ASN A 106 14.86 -0.79 -4.68
C ASN A 106 16.12 -1.17 -3.86
N GLU A 107 16.08 -2.30 -3.12
CA GLU A 107 17.18 -2.77 -2.27
C GLU A 107 17.56 -1.81 -1.14
N ASN A 108 16.74 -0.78 -0.88
CA ASN A 108 16.94 0.16 0.21
C ASN A 108 16.56 -0.47 1.57
N LEU A 109 16.64 0.35 2.60
CA LEU A 109 16.33 -0.06 3.96
C LEU A 109 14.94 -0.70 4.05
N VAL A 110 14.85 -1.83 4.75
CA VAL A 110 13.57 -2.48 5.03
C VAL A 110 12.72 -1.58 5.92
N VAL A 111 11.51 -1.26 5.44
CA VAL A 111 10.50 -0.51 6.18
C VAL A 111 9.51 -1.48 6.79
N GLY A 112 9.39 -1.45 8.11
CA GLY A 112 8.39 -2.20 8.86
C GLY A 112 7.25 -1.29 9.31
N ASN A 113 6.03 -1.81 9.30
CA ASN A 113 4.84 -1.14 9.80
C ASN A 113 4.11 -2.07 10.76
N LEU A 114 3.59 -1.52 11.85
CA LEU A 114 2.70 -2.21 12.78
C LEU A 114 1.50 -1.32 13.07
N GLY A 115 0.30 -1.88 13.03
CA GLY A 115 -0.95 -1.17 13.28
C GLY A 115 -1.84 -1.95 14.22
N LEU A 116 -2.60 -1.21 15.00
CA LEU A 116 -3.66 -1.68 15.87
C LEU A 116 -4.94 -0.93 15.54
N GLU A 117 -6.05 -1.64 15.47
CA GLU A 117 -7.40 -1.06 15.41
C GLU A 117 -8.25 -1.69 16.48
N TYR A 118 -8.86 -0.84 17.30
CA TYR A 118 -9.85 -1.25 18.30
C TYR A 118 -11.22 -0.66 17.95
N THR A 119 -12.20 -1.54 17.73
CA THR A 119 -13.59 -1.16 17.49
C THR A 119 -14.33 -1.04 18.82
N ALA A 120 -14.69 0.18 19.17
CA ALA A 120 -15.50 0.47 20.33
C ALA A 120 -16.95 0.75 19.91
N PHE A 121 -17.92 0.24 20.64
CA PHE A 121 -19.36 0.51 20.43
C PHE A 121 -19.86 0.20 18.99
N ASP A 122 -19.33 -0.85 18.37
CA ASP A 122 -19.68 -1.37 17.03
C ASP A 122 -19.52 -0.37 15.86
N SER A 123 -19.27 0.90 16.12
CA SER A 123 -19.20 1.94 15.10
C SER A 123 -18.02 2.89 15.22
N PHE A 124 -17.34 2.90 16.37
CA PHE A 124 -16.23 3.80 16.62
C PHE A 124 -14.90 3.05 16.60
N PHE A 125 -13.95 3.52 15.80
CA PHE A 125 -12.64 2.92 15.64
C PHE A 125 -11.56 3.81 16.22
N ILE A 126 -10.66 3.21 16.99
CA ILE A 126 -9.42 3.86 17.46
C ILE A 126 -8.28 3.10 16.81
N ARG A 127 -7.38 3.82 16.16
CA ARG A 127 -6.24 3.25 15.45
C ARG A 127 -4.94 3.83 15.98
N ALA A 128 -3.94 2.98 16.11
CA ALA A 128 -2.58 3.39 16.39
C ALA A 128 -1.64 2.65 15.46
N GLY A 129 -0.57 3.29 15.05
CA GLY A 129 0.38 2.68 14.14
C GLY A 129 1.78 3.24 14.33
N ILE A 130 2.75 2.49 13.85
CA ILE A 130 4.15 2.89 13.82
C ILE A 130 4.81 2.37 12.55
N GLN A 131 5.58 3.21 11.88
CA GLN A 131 6.49 2.85 10.81
C GLN A 131 7.93 2.96 11.31
N THR A 132 8.85 2.11 10.83
CA THR A 132 10.21 2.04 11.40
C THR A 132 11.24 2.93 10.71
N ALA A 133 11.12 3.17 9.42
CA ALA A 133 12.15 3.89 8.67
C ALA A 133 11.52 4.90 7.69
N PRO A 134 11.46 6.19 8.06
CA PRO A 134 11.77 6.77 9.37
C PRO A 134 10.76 6.36 10.44
N LEU A 135 11.09 6.59 11.72
CA LEU A 135 10.16 6.30 12.82
C LEU A 135 8.99 7.29 12.80
N LEU A 136 7.80 6.81 12.38
CA LEU A 136 6.60 7.63 12.22
C LEU A 136 5.45 7.01 13.03
N PRO A 137 5.23 7.43 14.27
CA PRO A 137 4.03 7.07 15.01
C PRO A 137 2.79 7.75 14.43
N SER A 138 1.68 7.05 14.43
CA SER A 138 0.39 7.53 13.92
C SER A 138 -0.75 7.17 14.87
N LEU A 139 -1.76 8.02 14.89
CA LEU A 139 -3.02 7.81 15.61
C LEU A 139 -4.17 8.17 14.69
N GLY A 140 -5.28 7.45 14.83
CA GLY A 140 -6.49 7.69 14.07
C GLY A 140 -7.74 7.36 14.86
N ILE A 141 -8.81 8.00 14.48
CA ILE A 141 -10.16 7.68 14.92
C ILE A 141 -11.09 7.63 13.73
N GLY A 142 -12.06 6.76 13.75
CA GLY A 142 -13.08 6.65 12.72
C GLY A 142 -14.44 6.38 13.31
N TYR A 143 -15.46 6.80 12.61
CA TYR A 143 -16.83 6.51 12.96
C TYR A 143 -17.62 6.03 11.74
N ASN A 144 -18.24 4.87 11.89
CA ASN A 144 -19.05 4.26 10.84
C ASN A 144 -20.53 4.62 11.07
N PHE A 145 -21.08 5.40 10.16
CA PHE A 145 -22.51 5.58 9.99
C PHE A 145 -23.01 4.52 9.01
N SER A 146 -24.23 4.13 9.08
CA SER A 146 -24.84 3.05 8.28
C SER A 146 -24.41 3.01 6.79
N CYS A 147 -24.23 4.15 6.15
CA CYS A 147 -23.89 4.26 4.72
C CYS A 147 -22.58 5.00 4.44
N PHE A 148 -21.91 5.57 5.45
CA PHE A 148 -20.63 6.24 5.26
C PHE A 148 -19.77 6.14 6.52
N THR A 149 -18.46 6.21 6.32
CA THR A 149 -17.46 6.24 7.39
C THR A 149 -16.64 7.52 7.30
N ILE A 150 -16.45 8.17 8.43
CA ILE A 150 -15.56 9.33 8.57
C ILE A 150 -14.34 8.89 9.35
N ASP A 151 -13.17 9.22 8.83
CA ASP A 151 -11.87 8.91 9.45
C ASP A 151 -11.06 10.18 9.62
N VAL A 152 -10.37 10.29 10.74
CA VAL A 152 -9.33 11.29 11.02
C VAL A 152 -8.07 10.57 11.42
N ALA A 153 -6.96 10.85 10.78
CA ALA A 153 -5.68 10.25 11.12
C ALA A 153 -4.58 11.30 11.15
N SER A 154 -3.66 11.15 12.08
CA SER A 154 -2.47 12.00 12.21
C SER A 154 -1.22 11.15 12.29
N ILE A 155 -0.18 11.60 11.58
CA ILE A 155 1.16 11.01 11.58
C ILE A 155 2.12 12.08 12.11
N TYR A 156 2.98 11.69 13.04
CA TYR A 156 4.04 12.56 13.53
C TYR A 156 5.36 12.25 12.83
N HIS A 157 5.91 13.25 12.15
CA HIS A 157 7.23 13.16 11.54
C HIS A 157 8.24 13.98 12.37
N PRO A 158 9.40 13.43 12.79
CA PRO A 158 10.36 14.11 13.69
C PRO A 158 10.86 15.46 13.17
N ILE A 159 10.93 15.64 11.84
CA ILE A 159 11.44 16.87 11.20
C ILE A 159 10.29 17.78 10.72
N LEU A 160 9.25 17.18 10.11
CA LEU A 160 8.17 17.95 9.47
C LEU A 160 6.99 18.26 10.42
N GLY A 161 7.00 17.65 11.62
CA GLY A 161 5.91 17.81 12.59
C GLY A 161 4.70 16.92 12.30
N MET A 162 3.54 17.33 12.73
CA MET A 162 2.30 16.57 12.62
C MET A 162 1.59 16.83 11.30
N SER A 163 1.22 15.77 10.60
CA SER A 163 0.38 15.80 9.42
C SER A 163 -0.95 15.11 9.71
N THR A 164 -2.07 15.78 9.45
CA THR A 164 -3.42 15.26 9.72
C THR A 164 -4.21 15.15 8.42
N GLY A 165 -4.86 14.00 8.22
CA GLY A 165 -5.73 13.72 7.09
C GLY A 165 -7.16 13.41 7.52
N LEU A 166 -8.10 13.73 6.64
CA LEU A 166 -9.52 13.37 6.75
C LEU A 166 -9.88 12.41 5.62
N GLY A 167 -10.61 11.35 5.95
CA GLY A 167 -11.16 10.38 5.01
C GLY A 167 -12.68 10.32 5.10
N LEU A 168 -13.33 10.14 3.95
CA LEU A 168 -14.75 9.88 3.84
C LEU A 168 -14.96 8.72 2.87
N SER A 169 -15.61 7.66 3.34
CA SER A 169 -15.92 6.47 2.54
C SER A 169 -17.41 6.22 2.52
N PHE A 170 -17.95 5.83 1.36
CA PHE A 170 -19.35 5.48 1.19
C PHE A 170 -19.47 3.99 0.84
N SER A 171 -20.43 3.30 1.51
CA SER A 171 -20.80 1.92 1.23
C SER A 171 -22.28 1.86 0.82
N PHE A 172 -22.58 1.24 -0.32
CA PHE A 172 -23.93 1.06 -0.88
C PHE A 172 -24.14 -0.35 -1.43
#